data_c9ef020543eeec36985548658fe8073b
#
_entry.id   c9ef020543eeec36985548658fe8073b
#
_cell.length_a   1.000
_cell.length_b   1.000
_cell.length_c   1.000
_cell.angle_alpha   90.00
_cell.angle_beta   90.00
_cell.angle_gamma   90.00
#
_symmetry.space_group_name_H-M   'P 1'
#
loop_
_entity.id
_entity.type
_entity.pdbx_description
1 polymer ?
#
loop_
_entity_poly.entity_id
_entity_poly.type
_entity_poly.pdbx_seq_one_letter_code
_entity_poly.pdbx_strand_id
1 'polypeptide(L)'
;MVKVLVQLYPVIPATREEREQQRPMGRNRERYHTLLGGWHDIVRAADRLGVWGMATVEHHFHSEGYEVGPNPGVLDAYWAAITENVRVGQLGYVMSAPNPIRVA
;
A
#
# COMPACT_ATOMS: atom_id res chain seq x y z
N MET A 1 27.09 -3.54 4.65
CA MET A 1 26.07 -2.71 5.30
C MET A 1 24.70 -3.37 5.08
N VAL A 2 23.93 -3.59 6.15
CA VAL A 2 22.58 -4.15 6.05
C VAL A 2 21.64 -3.06 5.49
N LYS A 3 20.82 -3.41 4.51
CA LYS A 3 19.78 -2.55 3.96
C LYS A 3 18.44 -3.01 4.51
N VAL A 4 17.65 -2.08 5.06
CA VAL A 4 16.32 -2.37 5.62
C VAL A 4 15.26 -1.90 4.64
N LEU A 5 14.41 -2.84 4.23
CA LEU A 5 13.20 -2.57 3.47
C LEU A 5 11.99 -2.82 4.36
N VAL A 6 11.09 -1.86 4.42
CA VAL A 6 9.85 -1.96 5.20
C VAL A 6 8.68 -2.18 4.24
N GLN A 7 7.92 -3.24 4.50
CA GLN A 7 6.69 -3.51 3.76
C GLN A 7 5.49 -2.91 4.48
N LEU A 8 4.69 -2.14 3.76
CA LEU A 8 3.36 -1.73 4.20
C LEU A 8 2.31 -2.73 3.74
N TYR A 9 1.59 -3.30 4.69
CA TYR A 9 0.55 -4.27 4.41
C TYR A 9 -0.83 -3.61 4.39
N PRO A 10 -1.64 -3.80 3.34
CA PRO A 10 -2.86 -3.01 3.12
C PRO A 10 -4.05 -3.53 3.93
N VAL A 11 -4.02 -3.38 5.23
CA VAL A 11 -5.10 -3.81 6.14
C VAL A 11 -5.87 -2.61 6.66
N ILE A 12 -7.19 -2.56 6.43
CA ILE A 12 -8.08 -1.58 7.05
C ILE A 12 -8.28 -1.97 8.53
N PRO A 13 -7.94 -1.09 9.49
CA PRO A 13 -8.19 -1.34 10.90
C PRO A 13 -9.69 -1.51 11.17
N ALA A 14 -10.08 -2.65 11.76
CA ALA A 14 -11.47 -2.94 12.09
C ALA A 14 -11.58 -4.14 13.02
N THR A 15 -12.64 -4.21 13.82
CA THR A 15 -12.99 -5.40 14.58
C THR A 15 -13.53 -6.51 13.67
N ARG A 16 -13.65 -7.72 14.20
CA ARG A 16 -14.23 -8.84 13.45
C ARG A 16 -15.67 -8.55 13.06
N GLU A 17 -16.45 -8.01 13.97
CA GLU A 17 -17.86 -7.66 13.76
C GLU A 17 -18.02 -6.61 12.67
N GLU A 18 -17.20 -5.56 12.69
CA GLU A 18 -17.20 -4.54 11.65
C GLU A 18 -16.85 -5.13 10.27
N ARG A 19 -15.90 -6.07 10.21
CA ARG A 19 -15.54 -6.75 8.96
C ARG A 19 -16.68 -7.56 8.39
N GLU A 20 -17.45 -8.24 9.24
CA GLU A 20 -18.62 -9.01 8.81
C GLU A 20 -19.77 -8.14 8.33
N GLN A 21 -20.01 -7.01 9.01
CA GLN A 21 -21.14 -6.12 8.73
C GLN A 21 -20.89 -5.16 7.56
N GLN A 22 -19.64 -4.79 7.29
CA GLN A 22 -19.31 -3.73 6.33
C GLN A 22 -18.63 -4.25 5.05
N ARG A 23 -18.80 -5.51 4.73
CA ARG A 23 -18.27 -6.07 3.47
C ARG A 23 -18.92 -5.42 2.23
N PRO A 24 -18.17 -5.15 1.18
CA PRO A 24 -16.71 -5.20 1.08
C PRO A 24 -16.08 -3.91 1.62
N MET A 25 -15.26 -4.04 2.65
CA MET A 25 -14.66 -2.91 3.37
C MET A 25 -13.80 -1.99 2.50
N GLY A 26 -13.16 -2.52 1.46
CA GLY A 26 -12.37 -1.73 0.52
C GLY A 26 -13.18 -0.71 -0.29
N ARG A 27 -14.52 -0.82 -0.30
CA ARG A 27 -15.43 0.18 -0.89
C ARG A 27 -15.79 1.30 0.07
N ASN A 28 -15.47 1.18 1.35
CA ASN A 28 -15.66 2.26 2.30
C ASN A 28 -14.59 3.32 2.06
N ARG A 29 -14.99 4.38 1.36
CA ARG A 29 -14.10 5.46 0.92
C ARG A 29 -13.36 6.12 2.08
N GLU A 30 -14.04 6.37 3.18
CA GLU A 30 -13.49 7.06 4.33
C GLU A 30 -12.39 6.22 5.01
N ARG A 31 -12.68 4.95 5.28
CA ARG A 31 -11.69 4.02 5.86
C ARG A 31 -10.49 3.82 4.94
N TYR A 32 -10.73 3.74 3.65
CA TYR A 32 -9.67 3.58 2.67
C TYR A 32 -8.77 4.80 2.58
N HIS A 33 -9.34 6.01 2.58
CA HIS A 33 -8.58 7.26 2.61
C HIS A 33 -7.77 7.41 3.90
N THR A 34 -8.34 7.03 5.04
CA THR A 34 -7.62 7.03 6.33
C THR A 34 -6.41 6.09 6.29
N LEU A 35 -6.57 4.88 5.73
CA LEU A 35 -5.47 3.94 5.55
C LEU A 35 -4.36 4.52 4.68
N LEU A 36 -4.69 5.06 3.51
CA LEU A 36 -3.70 5.66 2.60
C LEU A 36 -3.00 6.87 3.24
N GLY A 37 -3.74 7.72 3.95
CA GLY A 37 -3.16 8.85 4.69
C GLY A 37 -2.11 8.41 5.68
N GLY A 38 -2.40 7.38 6.49
CA GLY A 38 -1.45 6.80 7.42
C GLY A 38 -0.20 6.22 6.73
N TRP A 39 -0.37 5.61 5.56
CA TRP A 39 0.77 5.11 4.78
C TRP A 39 1.67 6.24 4.27
N HIS A 40 1.07 7.33 3.79
CA HIS A 40 1.84 8.48 3.33
C HIS A 40 2.68 9.08 4.47
N ASP A 41 2.14 9.13 5.67
CA ASP A 41 2.87 9.62 6.84
C ASP A 41 4.02 8.69 7.23
N ILE A 42 3.81 7.37 7.17
CA ILE A 42 4.86 6.38 7.41
C ILE A 42 5.98 6.50 6.38
N VAL A 43 5.64 6.64 5.10
CA VAL A 43 6.63 6.76 4.01
C VAL A 43 7.45 8.04 4.16
N ARG A 44 6.82 9.17 4.47
CA ARG A 44 7.54 10.42 4.78
C ARG A 44 8.44 10.29 6.00
N ALA A 45 7.98 9.59 7.03
CA ALA A 45 8.80 9.34 8.22
C ALA A 45 10.01 8.44 7.89
N ALA A 46 9.81 7.39 7.09
CA ALA A 46 10.87 6.51 6.63
C ALA A 46 11.94 7.26 5.82
N ASP A 47 11.51 8.18 4.94
CA ASP A 47 12.40 9.04 4.16
C ASP A 47 13.28 9.90 5.07
N ARG A 48 12.68 10.59 6.03
CA ARG A 48 13.42 11.43 7.01
C ARG A 48 14.38 10.63 7.89
N LEU A 49 14.03 9.38 8.22
CA LEU A 49 14.84 8.51 9.08
C LEU A 49 15.92 7.72 8.32
N GLY A 50 16.00 7.89 7.01
CA GLY A 50 17.00 7.22 6.19
C GLY A 50 16.77 5.71 6.01
N VAL A 51 15.52 5.25 6.07
CA VAL A 51 15.17 3.87 5.73
C VAL A 51 15.53 3.62 4.27
N TRP A 52 16.15 2.46 3.98
CA TRP A 52 16.66 2.18 2.65
C TRP A 52 15.55 2.07 1.59
N GLY A 53 14.40 1.48 1.95
CA GLY A 53 13.29 1.32 1.00
C GLY A 53 11.97 1.02 1.68
N MET A 54 10.89 1.39 1.00
CA MET A 54 9.50 1.10 1.34
C MET A 54 8.88 0.30 0.21
N ALA A 55 8.05 -0.68 0.56
CA ALA A 55 7.38 -1.50 -0.43
C ALA A 55 5.95 -1.84 -0.02
N THR A 56 5.12 -2.12 -1.01
CA THR A 56 3.77 -2.64 -0.80
C THR A 56 3.48 -3.84 -1.71
N VAL A 57 2.29 -4.38 -1.61
CA VAL A 57 1.82 -5.51 -2.41
C VAL A 57 0.49 -5.15 -3.05
N GLU A 58 0.14 -5.87 -4.12
CA GLU A 58 -1.14 -5.76 -4.80
C GLU A 58 -2.03 -6.95 -4.43
N HIS A 59 -3.24 -6.67 -3.96
CA HIS A 59 -4.25 -7.68 -3.69
C HIS A 59 -5.63 -7.22 -4.16
N HIS A 60 -6.43 -8.17 -4.63
CA HIS A 60 -7.77 -7.94 -5.14
C HIS A 60 -8.79 -8.85 -4.46
N PHE A 61 -10.06 -8.41 -4.43
CA PHE A 61 -11.22 -9.18 -4.00
C PHE A 61 -11.32 -9.55 -2.52
N HIS A 62 -10.46 -9.03 -1.65
CA HIS A 62 -10.60 -9.22 -0.21
C HIS A 62 -11.73 -8.35 0.37
N SER A 63 -12.87 -8.98 0.61
CA SER A 63 -14.08 -8.28 1.08
C SER A 63 -13.98 -7.80 2.53
N GLU A 64 -13.18 -8.47 3.35
CA GLU A 64 -13.00 -8.19 4.77
C GLU A 64 -12.03 -7.04 5.08
N GLY A 65 -11.40 -6.46 4.08
CA GLY A 65 -10.45 -5.37 4.26
C GLY A 65 -9.06 -5.76 4.79
N TYR A 66 -8.69 -7.04 4.69
CA TYR A 66 -7.36 -7.50 5.10
C TYR A 66 -6.28 -7.23 4.06
N GLU A 67 -6.63 -7.21 2.80
CA GLU A 67 -5.67 -7.01 1.71
C GLU A 67 -6.34 -6.14 0.64
N VAL A 68 -6.36 -4.83 0.90
CA VAL A 68 -7.01 -3.84 0.03
C VAL A 68 -5.99 -3.01 -0.77
N GLY A 69 -4.86 -3.61 -1.11
CA GLY A 69 -3.78 -2.95 -1.83
C GLY A 69 -4.25 -2.36 -3.16
N PRO A 70 -4.02 -1.06 -3.39
CA PRO A 70 -4.26 -0.46 -4.69
C PRO A 70 -3.21 -0.91 -5.71
N ASN A 71 -3.29 -0.43 -6.94
CA ASN A 71 -2.23 -0.63 -7.92
C ASN A 71 -0.89 -0.08 -7.37
N PRO A 72 0.11 -0.94 -7.11
CA PRO A 72 1.33 -0.51 -6.45
C PRO A 72 2.15 0.45 -7.31
N GLY A 73 2.16 0.34 -8.62
CA GLY A 73 2.89 1.25 -9.50
C GLY A 73 2.39 2.70 -9.42
N VAL A 74 1.07 2.90 -9.31
CA VAL A 74 0.49 4.23 -9.10
C VAL A 74 0.83 4.77 -7.72
N LEU A 75 0.80 3.90 -6.70
CA LEU A 75 1.15 4.28 -5.33
C LEU A 75 2.63 4.63 -5.20
N ASP A 76 3.52 3.85 -5.81
CA ASP A 76 4.96 4.11 -5.86
C ASP A 76 5.28 5.43 -6.54
N ALA A 77 4.61 5.76 -7.65
CA ALA A 77 4.77 7.04 -8.33
C ALA A 77 4.38 8.22 -7.41
N TYR A 78 3.29 8.07 -6.65
CA TYR A 78 2.90 9.07 -5.67
C TYR A 78 3.91 9.19 -4.53
N TRP A 79 4.38 8.06 -3.97
CA TRP A 79 5.39 8.06 -2.91
C TRP A 79 6.71 8.66 -3.36
N ALA A 80 7.14 8.36 -4.58
CA ALA A 80 8.33 8.99 -5.16
C ALA A 80 8.19 10.52 -5.28
N ALA A 81 6.97 11.01 -5.56
CA ALA A 81 6.71 12.44 -5.65
C ALA A 81 6.70 13.18 -4.29
N ILE A 82 6.53 12.45 -3.17
CA ILE A 82 6.45 13.04 -1.82
C ILE A 82 7.66 12.73 -0.94
N THR A 83 8.70 12.11 -1.48
CA THR A 83 9.95 11.70 -0.79
C THR A 83 11.16 12.09 -1.62
N GLU A 84 12.35 12.10 -1.01
CA GLU A 84 13.60 12.51 -1.65
C GLU A 84 14.64 11.39 -1.70
N ASN A 85 14.71 10.53 -0.68
CA ASN A 85 15.82 9.59 -0.47
C ASN A 85 15.40 8.12 -0.44
N VAL A 86 14.21 7.83 0.14
CA VAL A 86 13.74 6.46 0.28
C VAL A 86 13.42 5.85 -1.07
N ARG A 87 13.84 4.61 -1.29
CA ARG A 87 13.45 3.84 -2.46
C ARG A 87 12.03 3.33 -2.27
N VAL A 88 11.22 3.41 -3.30
CA VAL A 88 9.86 2.89 -3.31
C VAL A 88 9.75 1.75 -4.32
N GLY A 89 8.92 0.76 -4.03
CA GLY A 89 8.76 -0.39 -4.92
C GLY A 89 7.69 -1.37 -4.43
N GLN A 90 7.47 -2.38 -5.21
CA GLN A 90 6.49 -3.43 -4.92
C GLN A 90 7.17 -4.76 -4.63
N LEU A 91 6.63 -5.51 -3.67
CA LEU A 91 7.00 -6.90 -3.42
C LEU A 91 6.09 -7.90 -4.16
N GLY A 92 5.05 -7.41 -4.82
CA GLY A 92 4.21 -8.19 -5.70
C GLY A 92 3.41 -7.28 -6.61
N TYR A 93 3.41 -7.59 -7.89
CA TYR A 93 2.60 -6.96 -8.92
C TYR A 93 1.77 -8.04 -9.61
N VAL A 94 0.45 -7.92 -9.58
CA VAL A 94 -0.44 -8.93 -10.16
C VAL A 94 -0.48 -8.78 -11.68
N MET A 95 0.51 -9.32 -12.36
CA MET A 95 0.72 -9.18 -13.81
C MET A 95 -0.42 -9.70 -14.68
N SER A 96 -1.29 -10.55 -14.13
CA SER A 96 -2.48 -11.05 -14.84
C SER A 96 -3.60 -10.02 -14.95
N ALA A 97 -3.60 -8.98 -14.11
CA ALA A 97 -4.62 -7.94 -14.12
C ALA A 97 -4.29 -6.76 -15.06
N PRO A 98 -3.09 -6.15 -15.03
CA PRO A 98 -2.71 -5.09 -15.94
C PRO A 98 -2.12 -5.62 -17.25
N ASN A 99 -2.10 -4.78 -18.26
CA ASN A 99 -1.35 -5.06 -19.48
C ASN A 99 0.17 -5.01 -19.18
N PRO A 100 0.94 -6.08 -19.46
CA PRO A 100 2.37 -6.16 -19.13
C PRO A 100 3.21 -5.06 -19.77
N ILE A 101 2.84 -4.56 -20.94
CA ILE A 101 3.53 -3.44 -21.61
C ILE A 101 3.43 -2.13 -20.79
N ARG A 102 2.36 -1.98 -20.00
CA ARG A 102 2.19 -0.79 -19.15
C ARG A 102 2.92 -0.89 -17.81
N VAL A 103 3.36 -2.08 -17.47
CA VAL A 103 4.10 -2.33 -16.23
C VAL A 103 5.61 -2.22 -16.43
N ALA A 104 6.08 -2.58 -17.63
CA ALA A 104 7.47 -2.44 -18.02
C ALA A 104 7.86 -0.98 -18.28
#